data_594a09f9d38232361a00a22c1f8816ed
#
_entry.id   594a09f9d38232361a00a22c1f8816ed
#
_cell.length_a   1.000
_cell.length_b   1.000
_cell.length_c   1.000
_cell.angle_alpha   90.00
_cell.angle_beta   90.00
_cell.angle_gamma   90.00
#
_symmetry.space_group_name_H-M   'P 1'
#
loop_
_entity.id
_entity.type
_entity.pdbx_description
1 polymer ?
#
loop_
_entity_poly.entity_id
_entity_poly.type
_entity_poly.pdbx_seq_one_letter_code
_entity_poly.pdbx_strand_id
1 'polypeptide(L)'
;MRIGQGIDVHRFSTEEGRPLQLGLIHIPDFAGLAGHSDADVATHALCDALLGAANLGDLGRHFPDTDPKIANIASSELLSEIVKKVVAAGFEIESADVTIIAEKPKLASYMPSMSEALSKIVGCTVSVKATTAEGLGALGRVEGIGAMSVALLKEAS
;
A
#
# COMPACT_ATOMS: atom_id res chain seq x y z
N MET A 1 7.44 -18.84 11.34
CA MET A 1 6.83 -18.16 10.18
C MET A 1 5.50 -17.53 10.57
N ARG A 2 5.18 -16.33 10.06
CA ARG A 2 3.94 -15.59 10.34
C ARG A 2 3.36 -15.01 9.05
N ILE A 3 2.05 -15.02 8.93
CA ILE A 3 1.32 -14.40 7.83
C ILE A 3 0.57 -13.19 8.37
N GLY A 4 0.60 -12.09 7.61
CA GLY A 4 -0.25 -10.92 7.83
C GLY A 4 -1.02 -10.58 6.57
N GLN A 5 -2.19 -9.96 6.76
CA GLN A 5 -3.04 -9.44 5.71
C GLN A 5 -3.28 -7.95 5.97
N GLY A 6 -3.30 -7.16 4.89
CA GLY A 6 -3.69 -5.76 4.92
C GLY A 6 -4.72 -5.46 3.85
N ILE A 7 -5.60 -4.51 4.14
CA ILE A 7 -6.62 -4.01 3.21
C ILE A 7 -6.69 -2.50 3.39
N ASP A 8 -6.72 -1.78 2.27
CA ASP A 8 -6.97 -0.34 2.27
C ASP A 8 -7.86 0.05 1.10
N VAL A 9 -8.70 1.06 1.29
CA VAL A 9 -9.62 1.56 0.26
C VAL A 9 -9.72 3.08 0.40
N HIS A 10 -9.45 3.78 -0.68
CA HIS A 10 -9.59 5.23 -0.75
C HIS A 10 -10.49 5.65 -1.92
N ARG A 11 -11.31 6.66 -1.68
CA ARG A 11 -12.09 7.31 -2.74
C ARG A 11 -11.18 8.20 -3.59
N PHE A 12 -11.58 8.48 -4.83
CA PHE A 12 -10.92 9.53 -5.61
C PHE A 12 -11.11 10.89 -4.95
N SER A 13 -10.05 11.70 -4.99
CA SER A 13 -10.06 13.05 -4.47
C SER A 13 -10.84 14.00 -5.38
N THR A 14 -11.50 14.96 -4.76
CA THR A 14 -12.07 16.13 -5.45
C THR A 14 -11.09 17.31 -5.51
N GLU A 15 -9.91 17.17 -4.92
CA GLU A 15 -8.85 18.16 -4.95
C GLU A 15 -8.21 18.17 -6.34
N GLU A 16 -8.27 19.32 -7.01
CA GLU A 16 -7.69 19.49 -8.33
C GLU A 16 -6.16 19.40 -8.28
N GLY A 17 -5.59 18.65 -9.22
CA GLY A 17 -4.14 18.49 -9.33
C GLY A 17 -3.51 17.52 -8.32
N ARG A 18 -4.29 16.90 -7.44
CA ARG A 18 -3.76 15.87 -6.53
C ARG A 18 -3.27 14.67 -7.35
N PRO A 19 -1.97 14.26 -7.23
CA PRO A 19 -1.42 13.17 -8.02
C PRO A 19 -1.97 11.80 -7.55
N LEU A 20 -2.13 10.86 -8.47
CA LEU A 20 -2.41 9.47 -8.15
C LEU A 20 -1.11 8.73 -7.90
N GLN A 21 -0.93 8.22 -6.67
CA GLN A 21 0.17 7.36 -6.27
C GLN A 21 -0.35 5.94 -6.02
N LEU A 22 0.27 4.94 -6.62
CA LEU A 22 -0.04 3.53 -6.40
C LEU A 22 1.25 2.69 -6.43
N GLY A 23 1.50 1.94 -5.36
CA GLY A 23 2.70 1.11 -5.26
C GLY A 23 3.99 1.91 -5.45
N LEU A 24 4.04 3.13 -4.88
CA LEU A 24 5.13 4.10 -4.97
C LEU A 24 5.36 4.70 -6.37
N ILE A 25 4.44 4.47 -7.31
CA ILE A 25 4.54 4.96 -8.69
C ILE A 25 3.47 6.02 -8.94
N HIS A 26 3.88 7.15 -9.52
CA HIS A 26 2.95 8.17 -10.02
C HIS A 26 2.25 7.68 -11.29
N ILE A 27 0.92 7.70 -11.26
CA ILE A 27 0.09 7.40 -12.43
C ILE A 27 -0.38 8.72 -13.02
N PRO A 28 0.12 9.12 -14.19
CA PRO A 28 -0.25 10.40 -14.80
C PRO A 28 -1.69 10.41 -15.33
N ASP A 29 -2.20 11.61 -15.55
CA ASP A 29 -3.48 11.87 -16.22
C ASP A 29 -4.71 11.24 -15.53
N PHE A 30 -4.61 11.00 -14.20
CA PHE A 30 -5.72 10.48 -13.42
C PHE A 30 -5.82 11.18 -12.06
N ALA A 31 -7.05 11.30 -11.53
CA ALA A 31 -7.29 11.91 -10.24
C ALA A 31 -6.62 11.09 -9.11
N GLY A 32 -5.97 11.78 -8.17
CA GLY A 32 -5.42 11.15 -6.98
C GLY A 32 -6.48 10.64 -6.01
N LEU A 33 -6.06 9.87 -5.03
CA LEU A 33 -6.92 9.37 -3.97
C LEU A 33 -6.99 10.36 -2.80
N ALA A 34 -8.12 10.40 -2.11
CA ALA A 34 -8.32 11.23 -0.93
C ALA A 34 -7.71 10.58 0.30
N GLY A 35 -6.97 11.35 1.09
CA GLY A 35 -6.34 10.88 2.34
C GLY A 35 -5.38 11.91 2.91
N HIS A 36 -4.89 11.69 4.13
CA HIS A 36 -3.99 12.59 4.85
C HIS A 36 -2.53 12.53 4.34
N SER A 37 -2.12 11.36 3.82
CA SER A 37 -0.83 11.13 3.15
C SER A 37 -0.98 11.29 1.63
N ASP A 38 -0.12 10.66 0.84
CA ASP A 38 -0.29 10.52 -0.60
C ASP A 38 -1.40 9.54 -1.01
N ALA A 39 -2.03 8.87 -0.02
CA ALA A 39 -3.14 7.93 -0.16
C ALA A 39 -2.86 6.73 -1.11
N ASP A 40 -1.62 6.25 -1.12
CA ASP A 40 -1.22 5.06 -1.87
C ASP A 40 -1.78 3.79 -1.21
N VAL A 41 -2.98 3.38 -1.62
CA VAL A 41 -3.68 2.22 -1.05
C VAL A 41 -2.89 0.92 -1.16
N ALA A 42 -2.08 0.75 -2.22
CA ALA A 42 -1.28 -0.44 -2.41
C ALA A 42 -0.17 -0.55 -1.36
N THR A 43 0.52 0.54 -1.12
CA THR A 43 1.57 0.62 -0.09
C THR A 43 1.00 0.57 1.31
N HIS A 44 -0.15 1.21 1.59
CA HIS A 44 -0.82 1.14 2.90
C HIS A 44 -1.27 -0.28 3.23
N ALA A 45 -1.88 -1.00 2.29
CA ALA A 45 -2.26 -2.40 2.49
C ALA A 45 -1.04 -3.28 2.77
N LEU A 46 0.10 -3.03 2.10
CA LEU A 46 1.35 -3.73 2.37
C LEU A 46 1.89 -3.43 3.78
N CYS A 47 1.87 -2.17 4.20
CA CYS A 47 2.26 -1.78 5.56
C CYS A 47 1.44 -2.52 6.63
N ASP A 48 0.11 -2.58 6.46
CA ASP A 48 -0.77 -3.29 7.39
C ASP A 48 -0.53 -4.80 7.40
N ALA A 49 -0.25 -5.41 6.23
CA ALA A 49 0.12 -6.82 6.17
C ALA A 49 1.40 -7.11 6.95
N LEU A 50 2.43 -6.27 6.82
CA LEU A 50 3.69 -6.39 7.54
C LEU A 50 3.51 -6.21 9.06
N LEU A 51 2.78 -5.19 9.47
CA LEU A 51 2.47 -4.92 10.88
C LEU A 51 1.66 -6.06 11.50
N GLY A 52 0.63 -6.53 10.80
CA GLY A 52 -0.21 -7.65 11.25
C GLY A 52 0.59 -8.94 11.45
N ALA A 53 1.47 -9.28 10.49
CA ALA A 53 2.34 -10.44 10.59
C ALA A 53 3.30 -10.35 11.80
N ALA A 54 3.83 -9.17 12.09
CA ALA A 54 4.71 -8.93 13.22
C ALA A 54 3.98 -8.74 14.56
N ASN A 55 2.63 -8.74 14.56
CA ASN A 55 1.79 -8.43 15.74
C ASN A 55 2.04 -7.03 16.31
N LEU A 56 2.25 -6.04 15.43
CA LEU A 56 2.53 -4.65 15.79
C LEU A 56 1.31 -3.71 15.64
N GLY A 57 0.13 -4.26 15.33
CA GLY A 57 -1.10 -3.49 15.12
C GLY A 57 -1.28 -3.10 13.65
N ASP A 58 -1.69 -1.87 13.40
CA ASP A 58 -2.00 -1.32 12.09
C ASP A 58 -1.30 0.02 11.82
N LEU A 59 -1.40 0.51 10.59
CA LEU A 59 -0.78 1.75 10.14
C LEU A 59 -1.27 2.97 10.95
N GLY A 60 -2.58 3.06 11.19
CA GLY A 60 -3.18 4.18 11.92
C GLY A 60 -2.70 4.30 13.36
N ARG A 61 -2.31 3.18 13.99
CA ARG A 61 -1.71 3.18 15.33
C ARG A 61 -0.31 3.80 15.35
N HIS A 62 0.47 3.58 14.29
CA HIS A 62 1.84 4.11 14.17
C HIS A 62 1.89 5.52 13.59
N PHE A 63 0.93 5.85 12.74
CA PHE A 63 0.84 7.11 12.02
C PHE A 63 -0.60 7.66 12.11
N PRO A 64 -1.01 8.15 13.29
CA PRO A 64 -2.36 8.65 13.50
C PRO A 64 -2.61 9.92 12.68
N ASP A 65 -3.75 10.01 12.02
CA ASP A 65 -4.16 11.15 11.18
C ASP A 65 -4.16 12.50 11.93
N THR A 66 -4.16 12.46 13.25
CA THR A 66 -4.09 13.65 14.10
C THR A 66 -2.69 14.22 14.25
N ASP A 67 -1.64 13.52 13.83
CA ASP A 67 -0.25 14.02 13.89
C ASP A 67 0.05 14.90 12.67
N PRO A 68 0.25 16.22 12.85
CA PRO A 68 0.56 17.11 11.73
C PRO A 68 1.88 16.79 11.02
N LYS A 69 2.77 16.02 11.65
CA LYS A 69 4.07 15.63 11.05
C LYS A 69 3.92 14.62 9.92
N ILE A 70 2.78 13.91 9.87
CA ILE A 70 2.51 12.93 8.82
C ILE A 70 1.58 13.46 7.72
N ALA A 71 1.16 14.73 7.84
CA ALA A 71 0.42 15.38 6.77
C ALA A 71 1.28 15.41 5.49
N ASN A 72 0.77 14.80 4.41
CA ASN A 72 1.45 14.65 3.12
C ASN A 72 2.74 13.80 3.13
N ILE A 73 2.95 12.97 4.14
CA ILE A 73 4.07 12.02 4.15
C ILE A 73 3.98 11.08 2.93
N ALA A 74 5.11 10.82 2.30
CA ALA A 74 5.17 9.86 1.21
C ALA A 74 5.05 8.43 1.73
N SER A 75 4.27 7.58 1.05
CA SER A 75 4.12 6.18 1.44
C SER A 75 5.43 5.39 1.40
N SER A 76 6.44 5.84 0.64
CA SER A 76 7.80 5.29 0.68
C SER A 76 8.47 5.47 2.04
N GLU A 77 8.24 6.61 2.70
CA GLU A 77 8.75 6.87 4.05
C GLU A 77 8.00 6.02 5.08
N LEU A 78 6.66 5.95 4.97
CA LEU A 78 5.84 5.07 5.82
C LEU A 78 6.32 3.63 5.73
N LEU A 79 6.44 3.08 4.52
CA LEU A 79 6.88 1.71 4.31
C LEU A 79 8.29 1.46 4.87
N SER A 80 9.22 2.39 4.66
CA SER A 80 10.58 2.28 5.21
C SER A 80 10.59 2.21 6.72
N GLU A 81 9.77 3.02 7.41
CA GLU A 81 9.66 2.99 8.87
C GLU A 81 8.99 1.70 9.38
N ILE A 82 7.99 1.18 8.66
CA ILE A 82 7.35 -0.10 9.02
C ILE A 82 8.33 -1.25 8.87
N VAL A 83 9.11 -1.30 7.78
CA VAL A 83 10.14 -2.34 7.58
C VAL A 83 11.15 -2.31 8.75
N LYS A 84 11.63 -1.12 9.16
CA LYS A 84 12.53 -0.99 10.32
C LYS A 84 11.89 -1.53 11.61
N LYS A 85 10.61 -1.25 11.85
CA LYS A 85 9.89 -1.74 13.03
C LYS A 85 9.74 -3.26 13.02
N VAL A 86 9.45 -3.86 11.87
CA VAL A 86 9.34 -5.31 11.69
C VAL A 86 10.68 -5.98 11.97
N VAL A 87 11.79 -5.45 11.43
CA VAL A 87 13.14 -5.94 11.67
C VAL A 87 13.54 -5.78 13.15
N ALA A 88 13.24 -4.63 13.75
CA ALA A 88 13.52 -4.38 15.18
C ALA A 88 12.71 -5.31 16.11
N ALA A 89 11.56 -5.80 15.66
CA ALA A 89 10.76 -6.80 16.37
C ALA A 89 11.28 -8.24 16.22
N GLY A 90 12.41 -8.43 15.53
CA GLY A 90 13.07 -9.73 15.38
C GLY A 90 12.54 -10.57 14.20
N PHE A 91 12.01 -9.94 13.18
CA PHE A 91 11.51 -10.63 12.00
C PHE A 91 12.28 -10.24 10.73
N GLU A 92 12.39 -11.21 9.81
CA GLU A 92 12.80 -11.01 8.42
C GLU A 92 11.56 -11.14 7.51
N ILE A 93 11.50 -10.32 6.47
CA ILE A 93 10.41 -10.37 5.49
C ILE A 93 10.82 -11.32 4.37
N GLU A 94 10.05 -12.39 4.16
CA GLU A 94 10.35 -13.42 3.15
C GLU A 94 9.77 -13.09 1.79
N SER A 95 8.51 -12.63 1.77
CA SER A 95 7.80 -12.25 0.54
C SER A 95 6.54 -11.47 0.87
N ALA A 96 6.02 -10.76 -0.12
CA ALA A 96 4.71 -10.15 -0.06
C ALA A 96 4.03 -10.18 -1.43
N ASP A 97 2.70 -10.09 -1.41
CA ASP A 97 1.86 -10.03 -2.60
C ASP A 97 0.80 -8.95 -2.43
N VAL A 98 0.66 -8.10 -3.44
CA VAL A 98 -0.29 -6.98 -3.46
C VAL A 98 -1.24 -7.15 -4.62
N THR A 99 -2.54 -7.06 -4.35
CA THR A 99 -3.59 -7.02 -5.36
C THR A 99 -4.28 -5.67 -5.31
N ILE A 100 -4.25 -4.93 -6.42
CA ILE A 100 -4.95 -3.65 -6.57
C ILE A 100 -6.30 -3.92 -7.24
N ILE A 101 -7.37 -3.36 -6.69
CA ILE A 101 -8.73 -3.47 -7.22
C ILE A 101 -9.12 -2.11 -7.80
N ALA A 102 -9.12 -1.99 -9.12
CA ALA A 102 -9.38 -0.73 -9.82
C ALA A 102 -10.04 -0.97 -11.18
N GLU A 103 -11.17 -0.31 -11.44
CA GLU A 103 -11.77 -0.26 -12.78
C GLU A 103 -10.95 0.61 -13.72
N LYS A 104 -10.46 1.73 -13.19
CA LYS A 104 -9.60 2.72 -13.85
C LYS A 104 -8.61 3.29 -12.83
N PRO A 105 -7.42 3.76 -13.31
CA PRO A 105 -6.88 3.61 -14.68
C PRO A 105 -6.45 2.17 -15.00
N LYS A 106 -6.02 1.93 -16.25
CA LYS A 106 -5.39 0.65 -16.63
C LYS A 106 -3.97 0.59 -16.03
N LEU A 107 -3.67 -0.44 -15.25
CA LEU A 107 -2.45 -0.51 -14.44
C LEU A 107 -1.38 -1.46 -15.00
N ALA A 108 -1.70 -2.24 -16.03
CA ALA A 108 -0.82 -3.30 -16.54
C ALA A 108 0.64 -2.86 -16.81
N SER A 109 0.81 -1.69 -17.42
CA SER A 109 2.14 -1.16 -17.75
C SER A 109 2.94 -0.64 -16.54
N TYR A 110 2.28 -0.35 -15.42
CA TYR A 110 2.91 0.18 -14.21
C TYR A 110 3.29 -0.91 -13.20
N MET A 111 2.67 -2.08 -13.26
CA MET A 111 2.87 -3.14 -12.26
C MET A 111 4.34 -3.59 -12.11
N PRO A 112 5.14 -3.74 -13.17
CA PRO A 112 6.56 -4.08 -13.00
C PRO A 112 7.33 -3.03 -12.20
N SER A 113 7.09 -1.74 -12.46
CA SER A 113 7.75 -0.64 -11.73
C SER A 113 7.28 -0.55 -10.28
N MET A 114 5.99 -0.82 -9.99
CA MET A 114 5.47 -0.92 -8.62
C MET A 114 6.15 -2.06 -7.86
N SER A 115 6.22 -3.25 -8.47
CA SER A 115 6.89 -4.41 -7.87
C SER A 115 8.35 -4.11 -7.55
N GLU A 116 9.09 -3.51 -8.47
CA GLU A 116 10.49 -3.13 -8.28
C GLU A 116 10.66 -2.10 -7.14
N ALA A 117 9.85 -1.03 -7.14
CA ALA A 117 9.92 0.04 -6.15
C ALA A 117 9.62 -0.48 -4.73
N LEU A 118 8.55 -1.27 -4.56
CA LEU A 118 8.19 -1.87 -3.30
C LEU A 118 9.24 -2.88 -2.82
N SER A 119 9.70 -3.76 -3.71
CA SER A 119 10.71 -4.78 -3.39
C SER A 119 12.02 -4.17 -2.90
N LYS A 120 12.42 -3.03 -3.48
CA LYS A 120 13.64 -2.30 -3.08
C LYS A 120 13.58 -1.82 -1.63
N ILE A 121 12.42 -1.35 -1.16
CA ILE A 121 12.26 -0.87 0.22
C ILE A 121 12.11 -2.04 1.18
N VAL A 122 11.32 -3.05 0.79
CA VAL A 122 11.02 -4.20 1.65
C VAL A 122 12.22 -5.13 1.80
N GLY A 123 13.11 -5.17 0.81
CA GLY A 123 14.31 -6.02 0.83
C GLY A 123 14.07 -7.46 0.36
N CYS A 124 12.87 -7.76 -0.15
CA CYS A 124 12.52 -9.06 -0.74
C CYS A 124 11.57 -8.87 -1.91
N THR A 125 11.22 -9.95 -2.60
CA THR A 125 10.25 -9.88 -3.71
C THR A 125 8.86 -9.50 -3.22
N VAL A 126 8.31 -8.41 -3.76
CA VAL A 126 6.91 -8.01 -3.63
C VAL A 126 6.24 -8.16 -4.98
N SER A 127 5.34 -9.12 -5.12
CA SER A 127 4.56 -9.25 -6.34
C SER A 127 3.40 -8.25 -6.35
N VAL A 128 3.07 -7.71 -7.53
CA VAL A 128 1.96 -6.79 -7.72
C VAL A 128 1.11 -7.25 -8.89
N LYS A 129 -0.19 -7.35 -8.65
CA LYS A 129 -1.20 -7.64 -9.67
C LYS A 129 -2.41 -6.74 -9.49
N ALA A 130 -3.25 -6.64 -10.50
CA ALA A 130 -4.47 -5.86 -10.43
C ALA A 130 -5.66 -6.65 -10.98
N THR A 131 -6.83 -6.31 -10.48
CA THR A 131 -8.12 -6.81 -10.95
C THR A 131 -9.14 -5.67 -11.00
N THR A 132 -10.25 -5.89 -11.67
CA THR A 132 -11.41 -5.00 -11.60
C THR A 132 -12.40 -5.51 -10.54
N ALA A 133 -13.41 -4.72 -10.22
CA ALA A 133 -14.58 -5.14 -9.45
C ALA A 133 -15.74 -5.59 -10.36
N GLU A 134 -15.49 -5.79 -11.67
CA GLU A 134 -16.47 -6.22 -12.67
C GLU A 134 -17.73 -5.31 -12.70
N GLY A 135 -17.55 -4.01 -12.50
CA GLY A 135 -18.63 -3.03 -12.42
C GLY A 135 -19.46 -3.07 -11.13
N LEU A 136 -19.08 -3.89 -10.15
CA LEU A 136 -19.85 -4.06 -8.92
C LEU A 136 -19.43 -3.08 -7.82
N GLY A 137 -20.41 -2.56 -7.12
CA GLY A 137 -20.22 -1.70 -5.95
C GLY A 137 -19.51 -0.37 -6.26
N ALA A 138 -18.98 0.28 -5.22
CA ALA A 138 -18.34 1.59 -5.33
C ALA A 138 -17.07 1.54 -6.19
N LEU A 139 -16.26 0.50 -6.05
CA LEU A 139 -15.04 0.34 -6.86
C LEU A 139 -15.40 0.11 -8.34
N GLY A 140 -16.45 -0.67 -8.62
CA GLY A 140 -16.95 -0.91 -9.96
C GLY A 140 -17.55 0.35 -10.62
N ARG A 141 -18.09 1.28 -9.83
CA ARG A 141 -18.55 2.61 -10.31
C ARG A 141 -17.43 3.66 -10.41
N VAL A 142 -16.17 3.25 -10.23
CA VAL A 142 -15.01 4.16 -10.29
C VAL A 142 -15.08 5.27 -9.22
N GLU A 143 -15.56 4.94 -8.02
CA GLU A 143 -15.60 5.90 -6.91
C GLU A 143 -14.28 5.95 -6.10
N GLY A 144 -13.44 4.93 -6.28
CA GLY A 144 -12.15 4.81 -5.59
C GLY A 144 -11.35 3.60 -6.06
N ILE A 145 -10.27 3.32 -5.36
CA ILE A 145 -9.40 2.17 -5.56
C ILE A 145 -9.23 1.45 -4.23
N GLY A 146 -9.19 0.12 -4.27
CA GLY A 146 -8.85 -0.72 -3.13
C GLY A 146 -7.58 -1.52 -3.37
N ALA A 147 -6.96 -1.98 -2.30
CA ALA A 147 -5.87 -2.92 -2.36
C ALA A 147 -5.94 -3.92 -1.22
N MET A 148 -5.44 -5.11 -1.48
CA MET A 148 -5.22 -6.17 -0.50
C MET A 148 -3.77 -6.61 -0.58
N SER A 149 -3.18 -6.95 0.56
CA SER A 149 -1.83 -7.48 0.60
C SER A 149 -1.72 -8.64 1.58
N VAL A 150 -0.80 -9.54 1.29
CA VAL A 150 -0.37 -10.61 2.19
C VAL A 150 1.13 -10.53 2.33
N ALA A 151 1.64 -10.66 3.55
CA ALA A 151 3.08 -10.71 3.83
C ALA A 151 3.42 -11.98 4.61
N LEU A 152 4.57 -12.56 4.30
CA LEU A 152 5.16 -13.69 5.00
C LEU A 152 6.43 -13.23 5.72
N LEU A 153 6.46 -13.44 7.02
CA LEU A 153 7.64 -13.19 7.88
C LEU A 153 8.18 -14.50 8.45
N LYS A 154 9.46 -14.51 8.74
CA LYS A 154 10.11 -15.51 9.60
C LYS A 154 10.80 -14.82 10.79
N GLU A 155 11.03 -15.53 11.88
CA GLU A 155 11.89 -15.05 12.95
C GLU A 155 13.32 -14.93 12.46
N ALA A 156 13.99 -13.83 12.80
CA ALA A 156 15.39 -13.63 12.51
C ALA A 156 16.23 -14.65 13.28
N SER A 157 17.29 -15.14 12.65
CA SER A 157 18.20 -16.15 13.23
C SER A 157 19.07 -15.56 14.31
#